data_5ec19e83da1f91f85ff24f756b669960
#
_entry.id   5ec19e83da1f91f85ff24f756b669960
#
_cell.length_a   1.000
_cell.length_b   1.000
_cell.length_c   1.000
_cell.angle_alpha   90.00
_cell.angle_beta   90.00
_cell.angle_gamma   90.00
#
_symmetry.space_group_name_H-M   'P 1'
#
loop_
_entity.id
_entity.type
_entity.pdbx_description
1 polymer ?
#
loop_
_entity_poly.entity_id
_entity_poly.type
_entity_poly.pdbx_seq_one_letter_code
_entity_poly.pdbx_strand_id
1 'polypeptide(L)' 'MAIRSKARHDLTLRSIKREIAAGRDVAYWLDKAYTHLDSGLLDADDVAEVEALAQAYYDALDAADAEEITQE' A
#
# COMPACT_ATOMS: atom_id res chain seq x y z
N MET A 1 16.30 19.18 10.87
CA MET A 1 14.86 18.99 10.61
C MET A 1 14.58 18.25 9.33
N ALA A 2 15.16 18.70 8.22
CA ALA A 2 14.94 18.06 6.93
C ALA A 2 15.39 16.59 6.94
N ILE A 3 16.50 16.27 7.57
CA ILE A 3 17.01 14.90 7.64
C ILE A 3 16.03 13.99 8.39
N ARG A 4 15.49 14.47 9.50
CA ARG A 4 14.52 13.72 10.30
C ARG A 4 13.25 13.45 9.51
N SER A 5 12.75 14.48 8.83
CA SER A 5 11.52 14.36 8.02
C SER A 5 11.70 13.36 6.90
N LYS A 6 12.87 13.39 6.24
CA LYS A 6 13.17 12.47 5.17
C LYS A 6 13.27 11.03 5.68
N ALA A 7 13.96 10.82 6.78
CA ALA A 7 14.10 9.49 7.36
C ALA A 7 12.73 8.92 7.76
N ARG A 8 11.89 9.76 8.36
CA ARG A 8 10.56 9.36 8.76
C ARG A 8 9.69 9.01 7.55
N HIS A 9 9.77 9.82 6.50
CA HIS A 9 9.08 9.57 5.24
C HIS A 9 9.50 8.21 4.67
N ASP A 10 10.81 7.98 4.55
CA ASP A 10 11.34 6.77 3.94
C ASP A 10 10.95 5.52 4.74
N LEU A 11 11.04 5.58 6.06
CA LEU A 11 10.66 4.44 6.92
C LEU A 11 9.18 4.15 6.84
N THR A 12 8.36 5.19 6.87
CA THR A 12 6.91 5.04 6.81
C THR A 12 6.49 4.42 5.48
N LEU A 13 6.99 4.96 4.38
CA LEU A 13 6.65 4.46 3.06
C LEU A 13 7.12 3.01 2.88
N ARG A 14 8.34 2.71 3.30
CA ARG A 14 8.88 1.35 3.21
C ARG A 14 8.02 0.35 3.99
N SER A 15 7.63 0.72 5.21
CA SER A 15 6.81 -0.16 6.04
C SER A 15 5.47 -0.45 5.40
N ILE A 16 4.81 0.59 4.89
CA ILE A 16 3.52 0.43 4.23
C ILE A 16 3.65 -0.48 3.00
N LYS A 17 4.62 -0.21 2.15
CA LYS A 17 4.83 -0.99 0.94
C LYS A 17 5.13 -2.44 1.24
N ARG A 18 5.95 -2.69 2.28
CA ARG A 18 6.30 -4.05 2.69
C ARG A 18 5.07 -4.84 3.16
N GLU A 19 4.23 -4.23 3.98
CA GLU A 19 3.04 -4.91 4.49
C GLU A 19 2.03 -5.21 3.39
N ILE A 20 1.83 -4.27 2.48
CA ILE A 20 0.92 -4.47 1.36
C ILE A 20 1.46 -5.53 0.41
N ALA A 21 2.75 -5.49 0.10
CA ALA A 21 3.37 -6.50 -0.77
C ALA A 21 3.27 -7.90 -0.17
N ALA A 22 3.30 -8.01 1.16
CA ALA A 22 3.14 -9.29 1.86
C ALA A 22 1.69 -9.72 1.98
N GLY A 23 0.74 -8.87 1.61
CA GLY A 23 -0.69 -9.18 1.70
C GLY A 23 -1.24 -9.13 3.11
N ARG A 24 -0.62 -8.35 4.00
CA ARG A 24 -1.05 -8.24 5.39
C ARG A 24 -1.81 -6.93 5.61
N ASP A 25 -3.06 -7.04 6.02
CA ASP A 25 -3.89 -5.89 6.37
C ASP A 25 -3.84 -4.79 5.29
N VAL A 26 -4.00 -5.18 4.03
CA VAL A 26 -3.82 -4.27 2.89
C VAL A 26 -4.71 -3.05 3.00
N ALA A 27 -5.99 -3.23 3.33
CA ALA A 27 -6.92 -2.10 3.46
C ALA A 27 -6.49 -1.14 4.56
N TYR A 28 -6.02 -1.67 5.68
CA TYR A 28 -5.52 -0.86 6.79
C TYR A 28 -4.33 0.00 6.36
N TRP A 29 -3.35 -0.63 5.70
CA TRP A 29 -2.14 0.09 5.29
C TRP A 29 -2.41 1.09 4.17
N LEU A 30 -3.34 0.76 3.27
CA LEU A 30 -3.75 1.70 2.24
C LEU A 30 -4.39 2.94 2.87
N ASP A 31 -5.26 2.74 3.86
CA ASP A 31 -5.88 3.84 4.59
C ASP A 31 -4.84 4.68 5.32
N LYS A 32 -3.84 4.04 5.91
CA LYS A 32 -2.73 4.75 6.55
C LYS A 32 -1.97 5.62 5.55
N ALA A 33 -1.77 5.12 4.32
CA ALA A 33 -1.11 5.90 3.28
C ALA A 33 -1.91 7.18 2.98
N TYR A 34 -3.23 7.09 2.90
CA TYR A 34 -4.06 8.27 2.68
C TYR A 34 -3.99 9.24 3.86
N THR A 35 -3.96 8.73 5.07
CA THR A 35 -3.81 9.56 6.27
C THR A 35 -2.49 10.32 6.23
N HIS A 36 -1.42 9.67 5.84
CA HIS A 36 -0.10 10.31 5.74
C HIS A 36 -0.03 11.30 4.57
N LEU A 37 -0.80 11.06 3.52
CA LEU A 37 -0.92 12.04 2.44
C LEU A 37 -1.57 13.33 2.97
N ASP A 38 -2.65 13.19 3.73
CA ASP A 38 -3.33 14.33 4.32
C ASP A 38 -2.43 15.11 5.27
N SER A 39 -1.60 14.41 6.03
CA SER A 39 -0.70 15.05 6.99
C SER A 39 0.53 15.68 6.32
N GLY A 40 0.76 15.37 5.04
CA GLY A 40 1.93 15.86 4.31
C GLY A 40 3.18 15.02 4.47
N LEU A 41 3.11 13.91 5.19
CA LEU A 41 4.26 13.01 5.33
C LEU A 41 4.55 12.27 4.03
N LEU A 42 3.51 11.85 3.31
CA LEU A 42 3.64 11.23 1.98
C LEU A 42 3.08 12.20 0.94
N ASP A 43 3.56 12.08 -0.29
CA ASP A 43 3.03 12.86 -1.40
C ASP A 43 2.20 11.98 -2.34
N ALA A 44 1.63 12.60 -3.37
CA ALA A 44 0.75 11.89 -4.29
C ALA A 44 1.48 10.76 -5.03
N ASP A 45 2.75 10.96 -5.37
CA ASP A 45 3.54 9.93 -6.05
C ASP A 45 3.76 8.73 -5.15
N ASP A 46 4.03 8.96 -3.86
CA ASP A 46 4.20 7.89 -2.88
C ASP A 46 2.93 7.07 -2.76
N VAL A 47 1.78 7.75 -2.65
CA VAL A 47 0.50 7.08 -2.51
C VAL A 47 0.15 6.31 -3.79
N ALA A 48 0.49 6.85 -4.95
CA ALA A 48 0.27 6.13 -6.21
C ALA A 48 1.03 4.80 -6.24
N GLU A 49 2.25 4.75 -5.72
CA GLU A 49 3.00 3.51 -5.61
C GLU A 49 2.32 2.51 -4.68
N VAL A 50 1.83 3.00 -3.54
CA VAL A 50 1.11 2.16 -2.58
C VAL A 50 -0.19 1.63 -3.20
N GLU A 51 -0.92 2.47 -3.90
CA GLU A 51 -2.15 2.07 -4.59
C GLU A 51 -1.88 1.00 -5.63
N ALA A 52 -0.78 1.11 -6.37
CA ALA A 52 -0.42 0.10 -7.38
C ALA A 52 -0.17 -1.26 -6.74
N LEU A 53 0.51 -1.29 -5.60
CA LEU A 53 0.74 -2.53 -4.86
C LEU A 53 -0.57 -3.12 -4.33
N ALA A 54 -1.43 -2.29 -3.79
CA ALA A 54 -2.73 -2.73 -3.28
C ALA A 54 -3.61 -3.26 -4.41
N GLN A 55 -3.59 -2.60 -5.56
CA GLN A 55 -4.36 -3.04 -6.72
C GLN A 55 -3.89 -4.41 -7.20
N ALA A 56 -2.57 -4.61 -7.26
CA ALA A 56 -2.01 -5.90 -7.65
C ALA A 56 -2.46 -7.01 -6.69
N TYR A 57 -2.52 -6.72 -5.40
CA TYR A 57 -2.99 -7.66 -4.41
C TYR A 57 -4.46 -8.04 -4.64
N TYR A 58 -5.32 -7.05 -4.84
CA TYR A 58 -6.75 -7.31 -5.08
C TYR A 58 -6.99 -8.01 -6.41
N ASP A 59 -6.23 -7.68 -7.42
CA ASP A 59 -6.31 -8.34 -8.72
C ASP A 59 -5.96 -9.82 -8.59
N ALA A 60 -4.95 -10.13 -7.78
CA ALA A 60 -4.57 -11.53 -7.55
C ALA A 60 -5.66 -12.30 -6.82
N LEU A 61 -6.34 -11.65 -5.85
CA LEU A 61 -7.47 -12.28 -5.16
C LEU A 61 -8.62 -12.55 -6.11
N ASP A 62 -8.94 -11.59 -6.97
CA ASP A 62 -10.02 -11.74 -7.95
C ASP A 62 -9.71 -12.88 -8.93
N ALA A 63 -8.46 -12.99 -9.36
CA ALA A 63 -8.05 -14.07 -10.25
C ALA A 63 -8.18 -15.44 -9.56
N ALA A 64 -7.84 -15.52 -8.29
CA ALA A 64 -7.97 -16.75 -7.52
C ALA A 64 -9.45 -17.15 -7.36
N ASP A 65 -10.32 -16.17 -7.08
CA ASP A 65 -11.75 -16.41 -6.96
C ASP A 65 -12.34 -16.87 -8.28
N ALA A 66 -11.93 -16.26 -9.39
CA ALA A 66 -12.40 -16.63 -10.72
C ALA A 66 -11.98 -18.06 -11.05
N GLU A 67 -10.77 -18.46 -10.68
CA GLU A 67 -10.31 -19.84 -10.88
C GLU A 67 -11.13 -20.84 -10.08
N GLU A 68 -11.44 -20.53 -8.82
CA GLU A 68 -12.27 -21.39 -7.99
C GLU A 68 -13.64 -21.60 -8.60
N ILE A 69 -14.27 -20.53 -9.05
CA ILE A 69 -15.59 -20.59 -9.68
C ILE A 69 -15.53 -21.44 -10.95
N THR A 70 -14.48 -21.29 -11.73
CA THR A 70 -14.33 -22.02 -12.99
C THR A 70 -14.17 -23.52 -12.76
N GLN A 71 -13.56 -23.93 -11.67
CA GLN A 71 -13.33 -25.33 -11.36
C GLN A 71 -14.59 -26.08 -10.92
N GLU A 72 -15.60 -25.35 -10.52
CA GLU A 72 -16.87 -25.95 -10.13
C GLU A 72 -17.72 -26.29 -11.37
#